data_8034a8128e0f344f74961addee1a4933
#
_entry.id   8034a8128e0f344f74961addee1a4933
#
_cell.length_a   1.000
_cell.length_b   1.000
_cell.length_c   1.000
_cell.angle_alpha   90.00
_cell.angle_beta   90.00
_cell.angle_gamma   90.00
#
_symmetry.space_group_name_H-M   'P 1'
#
loop_
_entity.id
_entity.type
_entity.pdbx_description
1 polymer ?
#
loop_
_entity_poly.entity_id
_entity_poly.type
_entity_poly.pdbx_seq_one_letter_code
_entity_poly.pdbx_strand_id
1 'polypeptide(L)'
;MQKIIIITGTRKGIGKELSEYYLAKNHIVCGCSRGKASINHKNYRHFELDVCDEKTVVSMVRSIKKEFGKIDILINNAGIAAMNHILTTPFKSLDNIFKTNVYGSF
;
A
#
# COMPACT_ATOMS: atom_id res chain seq x y z
N MET A 1 -3.34 16.15 -9.28
CA MET A 1 -3.36 14.81 -9.92
C MET A 1 -3.57 13.73 -8.88
N GLN A 2 -4.51 12.85 -9.12
CA GLN A 2 -4.79 11.77 -8.18
C GLN A 2 -3.73 10.67 -8.27
N LYS A 3 -3.16 10.29 -7.14
CA LYS A 3 -2.15 9.24 -7.08
C LYS A 3 -2.71 8.00 -6.41
N ILE A 4 -2.13 6.86 -6.75
CA ILE A 4 -2.47 5.58 -6.14
C ILE A 4 -1.36 5.26 -5.14
N ILE A 5 -1.72 5.19 -3.87
CA ILE A 5 -0.76 5.06 -2.77
C ILE A 5 -1.04 3.80 -1.98
N ILE A 6 -0.02 2.99 -1.76
CA ILE A 6 -0.12 1.84 -0.87
C ILE A 6 0.52 2.23 0.46
N ILE A 7 -0.18 1.99 1.55
CA ILE A 7 0.34 2.21 2.89
C ILE A 7 0.13 0.94 3.72
N THR A 8 1.20 0.41 4.30
CA THR A 8 1.07 -0.76 5.18
C THR A 8 0.83 -0.28 6.61
N GLY A 9 0.09 -1.06 7.38
CA GLY A 9 -0.19 -0.71 8.78
C GLY A 9 -1.13 0.45 8.95
N THR A 10 -2.28 0.44 8.22
CA THR A 10 -3.17 1.59 8.20
C THR A 10 -4.25 1.57 9.29
N ARG A 11 -4.30 0.54 10.11
CA ARG A 11 -5.39 0.40 11.08
C ARG A 11 -5.31 1.44 12.20
N LYS A 12 -4.11 1.85 12.60
CA LYS A 12 -3.94 2.82 13.68
C LYS A 12 -2.61 3.55 13.55
N GLY A 13 -2.40 4.56 14.37
CA GLY A 13 -1.14 5.29 14.46
C GLY A 13 -0.78 6.05 13.19
N ILE A 14 0.50 6.09 12.88
CA ILE A 14 1.03 6.88 11.77
C ILE A 14 0.45 6.43 10.43
N GLY A 15 0.28 5.14 10.23
CA GLY A 15 -0.28 4.62 9.00
C GLY A 15 -1.70 5.12 8.74
N LYS A 16 -2.52 5.16 9.80
CA LYS A 16 -3.87 5.69 9.70
C LYS A 16 -3.86 7.19 9.43
N GLU A 17 -3.01 7.94 10.12
CA GLU A 17 -2.91 9.38 9.93
C GLU A 17 -2.45 9.74 8.52
N LEU A 18 -1.46 9.04 8.00
CA LEU A 18 -0.99 9.25 6.63
C LEU A 18 -2.09 8.93 5.62
N SER A 19 -2.84 7.86 5.86
CA SER A 19 -3.94 7.50 4.97
C SER A 19 -4.98 8.60 4.92
N GLU A 20 -5.39 9.10 6.07
CA GLU A 20 -6.38 10.17 6.16
C GLU A 20 -5.87 11.46 5.51
N TYR A 21 -4.59 11.75 5.66
CA TYR A 21 -3.96 12.91 5.04
C TYR A 21 -4.06 12.85 3.52
N TYR A 22 -3.68 11.72 2.92
CA TYR A 22 -3.72 11.58 1.47
C TYR A 22 -5.15 11.49 0.94
N LEU A 23 -6.06 10.89 1.69
CA LEU A 23 -7.47 10.86 1.31
C LEU A 23 -8.07 12.26 1.29
N ALA A 24 -7.69 13.10 2.26
CA ALA A 24 -8.13 14.49 2.29
C ALA A 24 -7.63 15.29 1.09
N LYS A 25 -6.54 14.83 0.47
CA LYS A 25 -6.01 15.46 -0.75
C LYS A 25 -6.53 14.80 -2.02
N ASN A 26 -7.56 13.99 -1.88
CA ASN A 26 -8.23 13.34 -3.01
C ASN A 26 -7.39 12.29 -3.73
N HIS A 27 -6.44 11.67 -3.06
CA HIS A 27 -5.71 10.53 -3.61
C HIS A 27 -6.42 9.23 -3.24
N ILE A 28 -6.07 8.15 -3.92
CA ILE A 28 -6.56 6.82 -3.59
C ILE A 28 -5.53 6.16 -2.70
N VAL A 29 -5.97 5.64 -1.57
CA VAL A 29 -5.11 4.94 -0.63
C VAL A 29 -5.54 3.49 -0.53
N CYS A 30 -4.58 2.58 -0.71
CA CYS A 30 -4.79 1.15 -0.56
C CYS A 30 -4.00 0.74 0.68
N GLY A 31 -4.71 0.50 1.76
CA GLY A 31 -4.07 0.13 3.02
C GLY A 31 -4.19 -1.35 3.33
N CYS A 32 -3.35 -1.85 4.19
CA CYS A 32 -3.44 -3.23 4.64
C CYS A 32 -3.09 -3.37 6.12
N SER A 33 -3.70 -4.34 6.75
CA SER A 33 -3.42 -4.71 8.13
C SER A 33 -3.96 -6.10 8.38
N ARG A 34 -3.66 -6.68 9.54
CA ARG A 34 -4.19 -7.99 9.90
C ARG A 34 -5.67 -7.93 10.27
N GLY A 35 -6.18 -6.78 10.58
CA GLY A 35 -7.57 -6.62 11.01
C GLY A 35 -8.40 -5.84 10.02
N LYS A 36 -9.63 -5.61 10.42
CA LYS A 36 -10.59 -4.89 9.59
C LYS A 36 -10.20 -3.43 9.46
N ALA A 37 -10.70 -2.78 8.41
CA ALA A 37 -10.45 -1.37 8.20
C ALA A 37 -10.98 -0.52 9.34
N SER A 38 -10.21 0.51 9.70
CA SER A 38 -10.66 1.53 10.62
C SER A 38 -10.94 2.85 9.89
N ILE A 39 -10.78 2.86 8.57
CA ILE A 39 -11.03 4.03 7.72
C ILE A 39 -12.20 3.70 6.80
N ASN A 40 -13.17 4.60 6.76
CA ASN A 40 -14.32 4.44 5.86
C ASN A 40 -14.35 5.66 4.95
N HIS A 41 -13.87 5.50 3.73
CA HIS A 41 -13.79 6.58 2.75
C HIS A 41 -13.92 5.99 1.34
N LYS A 42 -14.58 6.69 0.46
CA LYS A 42 -14.82 6.19 -0.92
C LYS A 42 -13.54 5.90 -1.70
N ASN A 43 -12.45 6.61 -1.38
CA ASN A 43 -11.18 6.42 -2.07
C ASN A 43 -10.20 5.53 -1.29
N TYR A 44 -10.68 4.87 -0.24
CA TYR A 44 -9.84 3.95 0.53
C TYR A 44 -10.20 2.51 0.20
N ARG A 45 -9.19 1.69 -0.03
CA ARG A 45 -9.34 0.25 -0.20
C ARG A 45 -8.55 -0.44 0.89
N HIS A 46 -9.16 -1.39 1.58
CA HIS A 46 -8.48 -2.11 2.65
C HIS A 46 -8.29 -3.57 2.31
N PHE A 47 -7.09 -4.07 2.58
CA PHE A 47 -6.77 -5.47 2.38
C PHE A 47 -6.39 -6.07 3.72
N GLU A 48 -7.19 -7.05 4.19
CA GLU A 48 -6.86 -7.77 5.42
C GLU A 48 -5.86 -8.85 5.06
N LEU A 49 -4.63 -8.68 5.47
CA LEU A 49 -3.58 -9.63 5.19
C LEU A 49 -2.42 -9.49 6.18
N ASP A 50 -1.61 -10.52 6.25
CA ASP A 50 -0.36 -10.46 6.98
C ASP A 50 0.71 -10.06 5.97
N VAL A 51 1.34 -8.92 6.19
CA VAL A 51 2.38 -8.40 5.30
C VAL A 51 3.65 -9.25 5.32
N CYS A 52 3.76 -10.22 6.25
CA CYS A 52 4.82 -11.20 6.22
C CYS A 52 4.52 -12.32 5.24
N ASP A 53 3.29 -12.42 4.75
CA ASP A 53 2.92 -13.42 3.77
C ASP A 53 3.09 -12.83 2.37
N GLU A 54 4.19 -13.18 1.73
CA GLU A 54 4.53 -12.64 0.42
C GLU A 54 3.46 -12.89 -0.64
N LYS A 55 2.81 -14.05 -0.60
CA LYS A 55 1.78 -14.39 -1.58
C LYS A 55 0.59 -13.45 -1.51
N THR A 56 0.14 -13.13 -0.31
CA THR A 56 -1.00 -12.24 -0.14
C THR A 56 -0.63 -10.80 -0.50
N VAL A 57 0.60 -10.40 -0.22
CA VAL A 57 1.08 -9.07 -0.60
C VAL A 57 1.15 -8.92 -2.12
N VAL A 58 1.68 -9.93 -2.81
CA VAL A 58 1.73 -9.94 -4.27
C VAL A 58 0.33 -9.90 -4.86
N SER A 59 -0.60 -10.66 -4.29
CA SER A 59 -2.00 -10.66 -4.72
C SER A 59 -2.63 -9.28 -4.56
N MET A 60 -2.36 -8.61 -3.45
CA MET A 60 -2.84 -7.25 -3.21
C MET A 60 -2.33 -6.28 -4.29
N VAL A 61 -1.02 -6.33 -4.57
CA VAL A 61 -0.41 -5.46 -5.58
C VAL A 61 -1.03 -5.68 -6.95
N ARG A 62 -1.26 -6.94 -7.32
CA ARG A 62 -1.89 -7.28 -8.60
C ARG A 62 -3.32 -6.77 -8.67
N SER A 63 -4.07 -6.90 -7.58
CA SER A 63 -5.43 -6.39 -7.51
C SER A 63 -5.48 -4.87 -7.70
N ILE A 64 -4.59 -4.16 -7.06
CA ILE A 64 -4.52 -2.71 -7.15
C ILE A 64 -4.16 -2.29 -8.56
N LYS A 65 -3.19 -2.96 -9.17
CA LYS A 65 -2.81 -2.66 -10.53
C LYS A 65 -3.95 -2.93 -11.50
N LYS A 66 -4.71 -4.01 -11.27
CA LYS A 66 -5.84 -4.34 -12.12
C LYS A 66 -6.95 -3.29 -12.02
N GLU A 67 -7.19 -2.80 -10.82
CA GLU A 67 -8.26 -1.82 -10.60
C GLU A 67 -7.87 -0.41 -11.06
N PHE A 68 -6.65 0.03 -10.76
CA PHE A 68 -6.23 1.41 -10.98
C PHE A 68 -5.19 1.59 -12.09
N GLY A 69 -4.58 0.54 -12.54
CA GLY A 69 -3.62 0.59 -13.65
C GLY A 69 -2.19 0.91 -13.26
N LYS A 70 -1.96 1.43 -12.06
CA LYS A 70 -0.63 1.83 -11.63
C LYS A 70 -0.55 1.93 -10.11
N ILE A 71 0.66 2.06 -9.59
CA ILE A 71 0.92 2.39 -8.20
C ILE A 71 1.99 3.49 -8.22
N ASP A 72 1.68 4.62 -7.60
CA ASP A 72 2.60 5.76 -7.63
C ASP A 72 3.53 5.81 -6.43
N ILE A 73 3.04 5.46 -5.26
CA ILE A 73 3.81 5.57 -4.01
C ILE A 73 3.56 4.35 -3.14
N LEU A 74 4.62 3.86 -2.50
CA LEU A 74 4.50 2.86 -1.47
C LEU A 74 5.09 3.39 -0.18
N ILE A 75 4.31 3.37 0.89
CA ILE A 75 4.77 3.73 2.22
C ILE A 75 4.74 2.48 3.08
N ASN A 76 5.92 1.97 3.41
CA ASN A 76 6.06 0.75 4.20
C ASN A 76 6.12 1.11 5.70
N ASN A 77 4.98 1.50 6.25
CA ASN A 77 4.87 1.90 7.64
C ASN A 77 5.06 0.73 8.61
N ALA A 78 4.72 -0.45 8.19
CA ALA A 78 4.85 -1.63 9.04
C ALA A 78 6.29 -2.17 9.14
N GLY A 79 7.20 -1.66 8.33
CA GLY A 79 8.63 -2.01 8.45
C GLY A 79 8.97 -3.45 8.17
N ILE A 80 8.32 -4.08 7.20
CA ILE A 80 8.40 -5.51 7.06
C ILE A 80 9.33 -5.95 5.96
N ALA A 81 10.11 -6.98 6.26
CA ALA A 81 11.07 -7.55 5.33
C ALA A 81 10.42 -8.07 4.05
N ALA A 82 9.21 -8.64 4.15
CA ALA A 82 8.51 -9.16 2.97
C ALA A 82 8.24 -8.08 1.93
N MET A 83 7.80 -6.90 2.38
CA MET A 83 7.54 -5.79 1.48
C MET A 83 8.84 -5.29 0.85
N ASN A 84 9.91 -5.19 1.63
CA ASN A 84 11.22 -4.79 1.11
C ASN A 84 11.73 -5.81 0.09
N HIS A 85 11.50 -7.09 0.33
CA HIS A 85 11.89 -8.14 -0.58
C HIS A 85 11.18 -8.00 -1.93
N ILE A 86 9.88 -7.72 -1.92
CA ILE A 86 9.11 -7.50 -3.13
C ILE A 86 9.65 -6.30 -3.92
N LEU A 87 10.02 -5.23 -3.22
CA LEU A 87 10.55 -4.04 -3.86
C LEU A 87 11.92 -4.27 -4.48
N THR A 88 12.74 -5.13 -3.88
CA THR A 88 14.09 -5.38 -4.35
C THR A 88 14.19 -6.54 -5.32
N THR A 89 13.16 -7.39 -5.40
CA THR A 89 13.14 -8.51 -6.32
C THR A 89 12.88 -8.00 -7.74
N PRO A 90 13.66 -8.44 -8.72
CA PRO A 90 13.48 -7.96 -10.08
C PRO A 90 12.28 -8.61 -10.77
N PHE A 91 11.09 -8.30 -10.32
CA PHE A 91 9.89 -8.64 -11.06
C PHE A 91 9.68 -7.50 -12.05
N LYS A 92 9.88 -7.75 -13.32
CA LYS A 92 9.72 -6.72 -14.34
C LYS A 92 8.38 -6.01 -14.26
N SER A 93 7.34 -6.75 -13.95
CA SER A 93 6.01 -6.15 -13.81
C SER A 93 5.91 -5.23 -12.59
N LEU A 94 6.65 -5.52 -11.52
CA LEU A 94 6.64 -4.69 -10.33
C LEU A 94 7.53 -3.47 -10.52
N ASP A 95 8.65 -3.60 -11.22
CA ASP A 95 9.54 -2.48 -11.51
C ASP A 95 8.81 -1.39 -12.30
N ASN A 96 7.87 -1.79 -13.14
CA ASN A 96 7.07 -0.84 -13.89
C ASN A 96 5.95 -0.23 -13.05
N ILE A 97 5.57 -0.88 -11.94
CA ILE A 97 4.52 -0.40 -11.10
C ILE A 97 5.06 0.57 -10.07
N PHE A 98 6.15 0.24 -9.41
CA PHE A 98 6.69 1.08 -8.38
C PHE A 98 7.61 2.11 -9.00
N LYS A 99 7.07 3.23 -9.30
CA LYS A 99 7.86 4.33 -9.84
C LYS A 99 8.60 5.02 -8.74
N THR A 100 9.01 4.37 -7.81
CA THR A 100 9.79 4.89 -7.02
C THR A 100 9.57 5.43 -5.80
N ASN A 101 8.98 5.75 -5.07
CA ASN A 101 9.13 6.36 -3.76
C ASN A 101 8.78 5.35 -2.70
N VAL A 102 9.78 4.65 -2.26
CA VAL A 102 9.64 3.80 -1.12
C VAL A 102 10.10 4.59 0.08
N TYR A 103 9.22 4.75 1.04
CA TYR A 103 9.57 5.41 2.28
C TYR A 103 9.76 4.32 3.35
N GLY A 104 10.73 4.53 4.20
CA GLY A 104 11.00 3.55 5.24
C GLY A 104 9.89 3.50 6.28
N SER A 105 10.05 2.60 7.26
CA SER A 105 9.08 2.50 8.34
C SER A 105 9.13 3.69 9.23
N PHE A 106 8.04 3.99 9.77
CA PHE A 106 7.92 5.07 10.75
C PHE A 106 7.62 4.50 12.13
#